data_c6c9a8ab694e037abd04866d0fb70c88
#
_entry.id   c6c9a8ab694e037abd04866d0fb70c88
#
_cell.length_a   1.000
_cell.length_b   1.000
_cell.length_c   1.000
_cell.angle_alpha   90.00
_cell.angle_beta   90.00
_cell.angle_gamma   90.00
#
_symmetry.space_group_name_H-M   'P 1'
#
loop_
_entity.id
_entity.type
_entity.pdbx_description
1 polymer ?
#
loop_
_entity_poly.entity_id
_entity_poly.type
_entity_poly.pdbx_seq_one_letter_code
_entity_poly.pdbx_strand_id
1 'polypeptide(L)'
;MLHLFGRKNSVKEHEKEIDPATATSEVILTPPAHCRLAPPKPKNPGDDEKAREIEQYVAEYRAAHPCPPDYEKFEQRWLSEPSLWHRYLRSTHGDVKHSKKRAIETLEWRRDYKPDIIPPDEVAPEAETGKHVLTGFDKESRPILYLRPGRENTKPSPRQIRYMVWTLERAIDLMAPGQETLTIIVDFHGAHFSSMPSLGTARHVANILQTHYVERLGRALVCHTPRFISAFFTALSPFLDPVTKDKIRFNPDNLTEFIDPDQLDAQFPGGTYNYQFDFPKYWSALVERCNV
;
A
#
# COMPACT_ATOMS: atom_id res chain seq x y z
N MET A 1 2.14 -19.83 20.42
CA MET A 1 2.21 -18.52 19.80
C MET A 1 3.66 -18.08 19.53
N LEU A 2 4.58 -19.00 19.15
CA LEU A 2 6.03 -18.74 19.03
C LEU A 2 6.66 -19.44 17.80
N HIS A 3 5.87 -19.67 16.73
CA HIS A 3 6.34 -20.33 15.50
C HIS A 3 6.44 -19.42 14.27
N LEU A 4 6.36 -18.09 14.44
CA LEU A 4 6.46 -17.13 13.32
C LEU A 4 7.92 -16.83 12.89
N PHE A 5 8.90 -17.20 13.68
CA PHE A 5 10.31 -17.00 13.35
C PHE A 5 11.00 -18.37 13.22
N GLY A 6 10.85 -18.97 12.03
CA GLY A 6 11.56 -20.20 11.65
C GLY A 6 13.07 -20.06 11.85
N ARG A 7 13.68 -21.13 12.35
CA ARG A 7 15.09 -21.28 12.69
C ARG A 7 15.95 -21.07 11.43
N LYS A 8 16.96 -20.23 11.55
CA LYS A 8 17.94 -19.83 10.56
C LYS A 8 18.69 -20.99 9.93
N ASN A 9 18.87 -20.91 8.65
CA ASN A 9 20.19 -21.10 8.05
C ASN A 9 20.66 -19.73 7.56
N SER A 10 21.84 -19.26 7.98
CA SER A 10 22.53 -18.15 7.36
C SER A 10 22.99 -18.63 5.99
N VAL A 11 22.12 -18.52 5.01
CA VAL A 11 22.55 -18.56 3.62
C VAL A 11 23.43 -17.34 3.47
N LYS A 12 24.72 -17.55 3.17
CA LYS A 12 25.57 -16.48 2.64
C LYS A 12 24.84 -16.02 1.38
N GLU A 13 24.22 -14.84 1.47
CA GLU A 13 23.70 -14.15 0.30
C GLU A 13 24.90 -13.94 -0.62
N HIS A 14 24.97 -14.72 -1.70
CA HIS A 14 25.76 -14.34 -2.85
C HIS A 14 25.04 -13.12 -3.41
N GLU A 15 25.62 -11.93 -3.22
CA GLU A 15 25.21 -10.75 -3.96
C GLU A 15 25.21 -11.17 -5.44
N LYS A 16 24.03 -11.23 -6.03
CA LYS A 16 23.88 -11.55 -7.43
C LYS A 16 24.54 -10.40 -8.19
N GLU A 17 25.57 -10.71 -8.98
CA GLU A 17 26.17 -9.73 -9.86
C GLU A 17 25.12 -9.33 -10.91
N ILE A 18 24.55 -8.13 -10.74
CA ILE A 18 23.53 -7.59 -11.63
C ILE A 18 24.27 -6.97 -12.80
N ASP A 19 23.99 -7.43 -14.02
CA ASP A 19 24.62 -6.90 -15.24
C ASP A 19 24.28 -5.40 -15.41
N PRO A 20 25.26 -4.49 -15.31
CA PRO A 20 25.02 -3.07 -15.48
C PRO A 20 24.42 -2.70 -16.84
N ALA A 21 24.65 -3.52 -17.88
CA ALA A 21 24.10 -3.28 -19.21
C ALA A 21 22.58 -3.42 -19.27
N THR A 22 21.95 -4.09 -18.28
CA THR A 22 20.49 -4.23 -18.18
C THR A 22 19.84 -3.11 -17.36
N ALA A 23 20.61 -2.15 -16.86
CA ALA A 23 20.12 -1.07 -16.01
C ALA A 23 19.09 -0.20 -16.76
N THR A 24 17.98 0.09 -16.09
CA THR A 24 16.94 0.97 -16.61
C THR A 24 16.43 1.92 -15.53
N SER A 25 16.11 3.15 -15.91
CA SER A 25 15.37 4.09 -15.08
C SER A 25 13.89 4.20 -15.48
N GLU A 26 13.45 3.36 -16.41
CA GLU A 26 12.05 3.29 -16.85
C GLU A 26 11.20 2.64 -15.74
N VAL A 27 10.18 3.37 -15.28
CA VAL A 27 9.27 2.90 -14.23
C VAL A 27 8.07 2.18 -14.83
N ILE A 28 7.72 1.02 -14.27
CA ILE A 28 6.57 0.22 -14.73
C ILE A 28 5.32 0.68 -13.98
N LEU A 29 4.46 1.47 -14.62
CA LEU A 29 3.23 2.04 -14.05
C LEU A 29 1.94 1.50 -14.70
N THR A 30 2.05 0.46 -15.52
CA THR A 30 0.92 -0.22 -16.15
C THR A 30 1.12 -1.72 -16.05
N PRO A 31 0.09 -2.49 -15.65
CA PRO A 31 0.24 -3.93 -15.53
C PRO A 31 0.49 -4.56 -16.90
N PRO A 32 1.47 -5.46 -17.02
CA PRO A 32 1.72 -6.15 -18.28
C PRO A 32 0.57 -7.11 -18.61
N ALA A 33 0.41 -7.41 -19.91
CA ALA A 33 -0.71 -8.19 -20.42
C ALA A 33 -0.80 -9.63 -19.87
N HIS A 34 0.30 -10.18 -19.35
CA HIS A 34 0.32 -11.50 -18.76
C HIS A 34 -0.16 -11.55 -17.29
N CYS A 35 -0.16 -10.40 -16.58
CA CYS A 35 -0.75 -10.32 -15.25
C CYS A 35 -2.27 -10.48 -15.34
N ARG A 36 -2.84 -11.24 -14.42
CA ARG A 36 -4.27 -11.51 -14.38
C ARG A 36 -4.85 -11.01 -13.06
N LEU A 37 -6.02 -10.38 -13.15
CA LEU A 37 -6.75 -10.04 -11.93
C LEU A 37 -7.08 -11.31 -11.13
N ALA A 38 -6.91 -11.23 -9.81
CA ALA A 38 -7.46 -12.26 -8.93
C ALA A 38 -8.98 -12.38 -9.14
N PRO A 39 -9.55 -13.57 -8.98
CA PRO A 39 -10.99 -13.70 -8.96
C PRO A 39 -11.63 -12.74 -7.96
N PRO A 40 -12.83 -12.19 -8.27
CA PRO A 40 -13.56 -11.37 -7.32
C PRO A 40 -13.72 -12.10 -5.99
N LYS A 41 -13.59 -11.38 -4.89
CA LYS A 41 -13.77 -11.97 -3.57
C LYS A 41 -15.20 -12.52 -3.44
N PRO A 42 -15.37 -13.71 -2.85
CA PRO A 42 -16.69 -14.31 -2.70
C PRO A 42 -17.60 -13.41 -1.86
N LYS A 43 -18.86 -13.38 -2.23
CA LYS A 43 -19.94 -12.70 -1.49
C LYS A 43 -20.81 -13.73 -0.78
N ASN A 44 -21.26 -13.41 0.42
CA ASN A 44 -22.24 -14.22 1.10
C ASN A 44 -23.67 -13.83 0.62
N PRO A 45 -24.65 -14.72 0.77
CA PRO A 45 -26.05 -14.37 0.52
C PRO A 45 -26.45 -13.10 1.29
N GLY A 46 -27.05 -12.14 0.59
CA GLY A 46 -27.49 -10.88 1.18
C GLY A 46 -26.44 -9.78 1.27
N ASP A 47 -25.17 -10.01 0.85
CA ASP A 47 -24.14 -8.98 0.90
C ASP A 47 -24.41 -7.81 -0.05
N ASP A 48 -25.09 -8.04 -1.17
CA ASP A 48 -25.49 -6.98 -2.10
C ASP A 48 -26.57 -6.06 -1.53
N GLU A 49 -27.53 -6.61 -0.78
CA GLU A 49 -28.54 -5.82 -0.05
C GLU A 49 -27.89 -4.99 1.05
N LYS A 50 -27.01 -5.60 1.84
CA LYS A 50 -26.29 -4.91 2.91
C LYS A 50 -25.39 -3.79 2.36
N ALA A 51 -24.72 -4.03 1.24
CA ALA A 51 -23.89 -3.03 0.57
C ALA A 51 -24.73 -1.83 0.12
N ARG A 52 -25.91 -2.06 -0.48
CA ARG A 52 -26.86 -1.01 -0.86
C ARG A 52 -27.39 -0.23 0.36
N GLU A 53 -27.63 -0.92 1.48
CA GLU A 53 -28.05 -0.26 2.73
C GLU A 53 -26.95 0.69 3.28
N ILE A 54 -25.67 0.31 3.16
CA ILE A 54 -24.55 1.18 3.53
C ILE A 54 -24.48 2.38 2.58
N GLU A 55 -24.59 2.16 1.28
CA GLU A 55 -24.57 3.19 0.24
C GLU A 55 -25.68 4.23 0.48
N GLN A 56 -26.90 3.76 0.68
CA GLN A 56 -28.04 4.64 0.94
C GLN A 56 -27.83 5.48 2.20
N TYR A 57 -27.35 4.87 3.29
CA TYR A 57 -27.07 5.58 4.52
C TYR A 57 -26.02 6.69 4.35
N VAL A 58 -24.96 6.42 3.57
CA VAL A 58 -23.94 7.43 3.27
C VAL A 58 -24.53 8.53 2.37
N ALA A 59 -25.39 8.20 1.41
CA ALA A 59 -26.07 9.19 0.57
C ALA A 59 -26.99 10.12 1.40
N GLU A 60 -27.76 9.57 2.34
CA GLU A 60 -28.58 10.35 3.28
C GLU A 60 -27.72 11.26 4.16
N TYR A 61 -26.61 10.75 4.68
CA TYR A 61 -25.65 11.54 5.46
C TYR A 61 -25.08 12.71 4.65
N ARG A 62 -24.68 12.49 3.40
CA ARG A 62 -24.16 13.52 2.50
C ARG A 62 -25.20 14.61 2.18
N ALA A 63 -26.45 14.23 2.04
CA ALA A 63 -27.54 15.20 1.81
C ALA A 63 -27.72 16.16 3.00
N ALA A 64 -27.52 15.66 4.22
CA ALA A 64 -27.58 16.46 5.45
C ALA A 64 -26.26 17.23 5.74
N HIS A 65 -25.12 16.73 5.21
CA HIS A 65 -23.79 17.28 5.42
C HIS A 65 -23.09 17.44 4.07
N PRO A 66 -23.35 18.53 3.32
CA PRO A 66 -22.81 18.75 1.98
C PRO A 66 -21.28 18.74 1.97
N CYS A 67 -20.69 18.16 0.90
CA CYS A 67 -19.27 18.20 0.69
C CYS A 67 -18.78 19.64 0.39
N PRO A 68 -17.59 20.03 0.85
CA PRO A 68 -16.97 21.27 0.39
C PRO A 68 -16.84 21.30 -1.14
N PRO A 69 -17.22 22.41 -1.83
CA PRO A 69 -17.25 22.48 -3.29
C PRO A 69 -15.92 22.16 -3.99
N ASP A 70 -14.81 22.48 -3.33
CA ASP A 70 -13.45 22.25 -3.82
C ASP A 70 -13.05 20.77 -3.76
N TYR A 71 -13.79 19.93 -3.00
CA TYR A 71 -13.50 18.51 -2.85
C TYR A 71 -14.56 17.59 -3.48
N GLU A 72 -15.70 18.11 -3.91
CA GLU A 72 -16.88 17.34 -4.40
C GLU A 72 -16.51 16.30 -5.47
N LYS A 73 -15.71 16.65 -6.48
CA LYS A 73 -15.32 15.71 -7.54
C LYS A 73 -14.48 14.54 -7.04
N PHE A 74 -13.66 14.75 -6.00
CA PHE A 74 -12.81 13.72 -5.42
C PHE A 74 -13.61 12.78 -4.50
N GLU A 75 -14.53 13.35 -3.72
CA GLU A 75 -15.48 12.57 -2.94
C GLU A 75 -16.34 11.69 -3.85
N GLN A 76 -16.87 12.25 -4.95
CA GLN A 76 -17.67 11.51 -5.92
C GLN A 76 -16.86 10.39 -6.58
N ARG A 77 -15.59 10.64 -6.92
CA ARG A 77 -14.68 9.62 -7.44
C ARG A 77 -14.52 8.45 -6.46
N TRP A 78 -14.27 8.72 -5.19
CA TRP A 78 -14.14 7.70 -4.16
C TRP A 78 -15.43 6.90 -3.98
N LEU A 79 -16.58 7.58 -3.94
CA LEU A 79 -17.90 6.95 -3.80
C LEU A 79 -18.30 6.08 -5.00
N SER A 80 -17.77 6.38 -6.19
CA SER A 80 -18.05 5.62 -7.42
C SER A 80 -17.23 4.33 -7.57
N GLU A 81 -16.35 4.00 -6.63
CA GLU A 81 -15.59 2.74 -6.67
C GLU A 81 -16.53 1.52 -6.60
N PRO A 82 -16.53 0.61 -7.58
CA PRO A 82 -17.55 -0.45 -7.69
C PRO A 82 -17.64 -1.40 -6.50
N SER A 83 -16.53 -1.60 -5.79
CA SER A 83 -16.45 -2.55 -4.65
C SER A 83 -16.43 -1.86 -3.29
N LEU A 84 -16.63 -0.54 -3.23
CA LEU A 84 -16.45 0.25 -2.02
C LEU A 84 -17.21 -0.32 -0.83
N TRP A 85 -18.52 -0.45 -0.95
CA TRP A 85 -19.38 -0.88 0.16
C TRP A 85 -19.18 -2.34 0.54
N HIS A 86 -18.83 -3.20 -0.43
CA HIS A 86 -18.44 -4.59 -0.15
C HIS A 86 -17.13 -4.68 0.64
N ARG A 87 -16.14 -3.79 0.38
CA ARG A 87 -14.91 -3.74 1.18
C ARG A 87 -15.20 -3.35 2.63
N TYR A 88 -16.05 -2.34 2.85
CA TYR A 88 -16.49 -1.97 4.20
C TYR A 88 -17.20 -3.11 4.90
N LEU A 89 -18.12 -3.78 4.21
CA LEU A 89 -18.87 -4.90 4.75
C LEU A 89 -17.94 -6.07 5.13
N ARG A 90 -17.01 -6.44 4.27
CA ARG A 90 -16.01 -7.50 4.56
C ARG A 90 -15.15 -7.15 5.78
N SER A 91 -14.70 -5.91 5.87
CA SER A 91 -13.83 -5.45 6.96
C SER A 91 -14.49 -5.48 8.34
N THR A 92 -15.81 -5.59 8.39
CA THR A 92 -16.61 -5.66 9.62
C THR A 92 -17.31 -7.01 9.76
N HIS A 93 -16.87 -8.03 9.00
CA HIS A 93 -17.45 -9.38 9.00
C HIS A 93 -18.97 -9.39 8.77
N GLY A 94 -19.48 -8.48 7.93
CA GLY A 94 -20.89 -8.39 7.58
C GLY A 94 -21.76 -7.57 8.54
N ASP A 95 -21.15 -6.88 9.52
CA ASP A 95 -21.86 -5.96 10.42
C ASP A 95 -22.12 -4.61 9.71
N VAL A 96 -23.37 -4.43 9.26
CA VAL A 96 -23.83 -3.23 8.54
C VAL A 96 -23.72 -1.97 9.39
N LYS A 97 -24.08 -2.06 10.68
CA LYS A 97 -24.03 -0.89 11.59
C LYS A 97 -22.59 -0.38 11.74
N HIS A 98 -21.66 -1.29 11.94
CA HIS A 98 -20.25 -0.96 12.06
C HIS A 98 -19.69 -0.45 10.72
N SER A 99 -20.09 -1.05 9.58
CA SER A 99 -19.71 -0.59 8.24
C SER A 99 -20.16 0.85 7.98
N LYS A 100 -21.41 1.20 8.30
CA LYS A 100 -21.95 2.56 8.19
C LYS A 100 -21.11 3.56 8.98
N LYS A 101 -20.80 3.24 10.24
CA LYS A 101 -19.96 4.09 11.08
C LYS A 101 -18.60 4.34 10.45
N ARG A 102 -17.90 3.28 10.03
CA ARG A 102 -16.57 3.39 9.41
C ARG A 102 -16.59 4.14 8.08
N ALA A 103 -17.67 3.97 7.30
CA ALA A 103 -17.84 4.69 6.04
C ALA A 103 -17.94 6.21 6.28
N ILE A 104 -18.72 6.65 7.26
CA ILE A 104 -18.82 8.07 7.63
C ILE A 104 -17.50 8.58 8.20
N GLU A 105 -16.85 7.84 9.10
CA GLU A 105 -15.52 8.22 9.61
C GLU A 105 -14.52 8.48 8.48
N THR A 106 -14.53 7.64 7.43
CA THR A 106 -13.63 7.83 6.29
C THR A 106 -14.08 8.99 5.40
N LEU A 107 -15.37 9.16 5.18
CA LEU A 107 -15.92 10.30 4.44
C LEU A 107 -15.46 11.63 5.04
N GLU A 108 -15.66 11.79 6.35
CA GLU A 108 -15.26 13.00 7.07
C GLU A 108 -13.74 13.19 7.06
N TRP A 109 -12.98 12.12 7.32
CA TRP A 109 -11.53 12.17 7.24
C TRP A 109 -11.03 12.61 5.86
N ARG A 110 -11.64 12.09 4.77
CA ARG A 110 -11.25 12.49 3.40
C ARG A 110 -11.55 13.95 3.13
N ARG A 111 -12.64 14.49 3.65
CA ARG A 111 -13.01 15.91 3.53
C ARG A 111 -12.01 16.83 4.25
N ASP A 112 -11.54 16.42 5.43
CA ASP A 112 -10.61 17.18 6.23
C ASP A 112 -9.16 17.04 5.76
N TYR A 113 -8.73 15.78 5.52
CA TYR A 113 -7.35 15.46 5.16
C TYR A 113 -7.03 15.72 3.70
N LYS A 114 -8.03 15.59 2.84
CA LYS A 114 -7.97 15.76 1.38
C LYS A 114 -6.84 14.94 0.74
N PRO A 115 -6.83 13.61 0.91
CA PRO A 115 -5.72 12.74 0.48
C PRO A 115 -5.51 12.75 -1.03
N ASP A 116 -6.58 12.92 -1.82
CA ASP A 116 -6.56 12.91 -3.28
C ASP A 116 -5.81 14.12 -3.87
N ILE A 117 -5.78 15.24 -3.15
CA ILE A 117 -5.26 16.52 -3.63
C ILE A 117 -4.05 17.02 -2.84
N ILE A 118 -3.34 16.12 -2.16
CA ILE A 118 -2.04 16.46 -1.58
C ILE A 118 -1.11 16.90 -2.71
N PRO A 119 -0.59 18.14 -2.69
CA PRO A 119 0.27 18.61 -3.78
C PRO A 119 1.54 17.79 -3.88
N PRO A 120 1.94 17.34 -5.10
CA PRO A 120 3.19 16.60 -5.29
C PRO A 120 4.40 17.34 -4.71
N ASP A 121 4.50 18.65 -4.90
CA ASP A 121 5.63 19.47 -4.43
C ASP A 121 5.74 19.50 -2.89
N GLU A 122 4.63 19.34 -2.18
CA GLU A 122 4.64 19.25 -0.71
C GLU A 122 5.43 18.03 -0.23
N VAL A 123 5.29 16.91 -0.92
CA VAL A 123 5.83 15.62 -0.50
C VAL A 123 7.07 15.18 -1.30
N ALA A 124 7.42 15.87 -2.38
CA ALA A 124 8.58 15.57 -3.21
C ALA A 124 9.89 15.40 -2.43
N PRO A 125 10.22 16.22 -1.39
CA PRO A 125 11.43 16.02 -0.61
C PRO A 125 11.53 14.66 0.11
N GLU A 126 10.39 14.02 0.38
CA GLU A 126 10.35 12.68 0.95
C GLU A 126 10.68 11.60 -0.09
N ALA A 127 10.44 11.88 -1.37
CA ALA A 127 10.63 10.94 -2.46
C ALA A 127 12.06 10.87 -3.01
N GLU A 128 12.90 11.87 -2.76
CA GLU A 128 14.21 12.08 -3.42
C GLU A 128 15.15 10.89 -3.40
N THR A 129 15.11 10.06 -2.36
CA THR A 129 16.00 8.89 -2.22
C THR A 129 15.38 7.58 -2.69
N GLY A 130 14.10 7.58 -3.10
CA GLY A 130 13.40 6.36 -3.45
C GLY A 130 13.10 5.47 -2.24
N LYS A 131 12.86 6.05 -1.06
CA LYS A 131 12.42 5.29 0.11
C LYS A 131 11.03 4.68 -0.06
N HIS A 132 10.16 5.30 -0.88
CA HIS A 132 8.94 4.70 -1.39
C HIS A 132 8.99 4.74 -2.92
N VAL A 133 8.80 3.60 -3.56
CA VAL A 133 8.78 3.50 -5.03
C VAL A 133 7.60 2.62 -5.46
N LEU A 134 6.74 3.17 -6.30
CA LEU A 134 5.70 2.43 -7.00
C LEU A 134 6.23 2.01 -8.36
N THR A 135 6.46 0.74 -8.58
CA THR A 135 6.87 0.19 -9.87
C THR A 135 6.62 -1.31 -9.94
N GLY A 136 6.19 -1.80 -11.09
CA GLY A 136 5.86 -3.20 -11.30
C GLY A 136 4.52 -3.63 -10.72
N PHE A 137 4.12 -4.83 -11.11
CA PHE A 137 2.85 -5.44 -10.68
C PHE A 137 3.08 -6.90 -10.31
N ASP A 138 2.34 -7.39 -9.33
CA ASP A 138 2.35 -8.81 -8.99
C ASP A 138 1.52 -9.63 -10.01
N LYS A 139 1.59 -10.95 -9.91
CA LYS A 139 0.88 -11.88 -10.82
C LYS A 139 -0.64 -11.70 -10.84
N GLU A 140 -1.19 -11.06 -9.80
CA GLU A 140 -2.60 -10.74 -9.69
C GLU A 140 -2.89 -9.27 -10.07
N SER A 141 -2.01 -8.62 -10.82
CA SER A 141 -2.11 -7.22 -11.28
C SER A 141 -2.19 -6.19 -10.14
N ARG A 142 -1.69 -6.51 -8.95
CA ARG A 142 -1.58 -5.52 -7.88
C ARG A 142 -0.37 -4.64 -8.12
N PRO A 143 -0.49 -3.32 -8.06
CA PRO A 143 0.69 -2.46 -8.08
C PRO A 143 1.59 -2.77 -6.89
N ILE A 144 2.91 -2.75 -7.11
CA ILE A 144 3.90 -3.01 -6.09
C ILE A 144 4.42 -1.70 -5.53
N LEU A 145 4.29 -1.55 -4.21
CA LEU A 145 4.91 -0.47 -3.45
C LEU A 145 6.13 -1.01 -2.70
N TYR A 146 7.31 -0.56 -3.09
CA TYR A 146 8.55 -0.79 -2.35
C TYR A 146 8.68 0.26 -1.24
N LEU A 147 8.87 -0.19 -0.01
CA LEU A 147 9.23 0.62 1.15
C LEU A 147 10.65 0.26 1.56
N ARG A 148 11.56 1.22 1.53
CA ARG A 148 12.99 1.04 1.81
C ARG A 148 13.44 1.94 2.97
N PRO A 149 13.24 1.54 4.24
CA PRO A 149 13.64 2.33 5.41
C PRO A 149 15.13 2.70 5.44
N GLY A 150 15.98 1.88 4.83
CA GLY A 150 17.42 2.19 4.68
C GLY A 150 17.72 3.44 3.84
N ARG A 151 16.74 3.93 3.08
CA ARG A 151 16.85 5.15 2.26
C ARG A 151 16.19 6.37 2.90
N GLU A 152 15.86 6.31 4.21
CA GLU A 152 15.27 7.46 4.91
C GLU A 152 16.20 8.68 4.85
N ASN A 153 15.67 9.81 4.38
CA ASN A 153 16.44 11.03 4.08
C ASN A 153 15.98 12.27 4.86
N THR A 154 14.90 12.15 5.62
CA THR A 154 14.31 13.29 6.31
C THR A 154 14.18 13.05 7.82
N LYS A 155 14.05 14.12 8.59
CA LYS A 155 13.71 14.02 10.02
C LYS A 155 12.22 13.71 10.19
N PRO A 156 11.82 13.01 11.27
CA PRO A 156 10.42 12.75 11.57
C PRO A 156 9.58 14.03 11.52
N SER A 157 8.53 14.02 10.70
CA SER A 157 7.63 15.15 10.50
C SER A 157 6.25 14.68 10.03
N PRO A 158 5.19 15.48 10.15
CA PRO A 158 3.88 15.18 9.57
C PRO A 158 3.92 14.93 8.06
N ARG A 159 4.87 15.53 7.34
CA ARG A 159 5.04 15.34 5.89
C ARG A 159 5.33 13.88 5.53
N GLN A 160 6.07 13.13 6.35
CA GLN A 160 6.30 11.70 6.11
C GLN A 160 4.98 10.90 6.05
N ILE A 161 4.03 11.23 6.94
CA ILE A 161 2.70 10.59 6.94
C ILE A 161 1.91 11.02 5.71
N ARG A 162 1.95 12.30 5.35
CA ARG A 162 1.30 12.80 4.12
C ARG A 162 1.90 12.16 2.87
N TYR A 163 3.21 11.95 2.84
CA TYR A 163 3.87 11.22 1.74
C TYR A 163 3.43 9.75 1.66
N MET A 164 3.30 9.06 2.79
CA MET A 164 2.74 7.71 2.81
C MET A 164 1.31 7.67 2.25
N VAL A 165 0.45 8.59 2.70
CA VAL A 165 -0.93 8.72 2.21
C VAL A 165 -0.95 9.05 0.72
N TRP A 166 -0.15 10.02 0.28
CA TRP A 166 -0.01 10.37 -1.15
C TRP A 166 0.41 9.17 -1.99
N THR A 167 1.39 8.41 -1.53
CA THR A 167 1.87 7.22 -2.24
C THR A 167 0.78 6.15 -2.35
N LEU A 168 -0.06 5.98 -1.32
CA LEU A 168 -1.18 5.04 -1.36
C LEU A 168 -2.28 5.47 -2.33
N GLU A 169 -2.61 6.76 -2.40
CA GLU A 169 -3.55 7.26 -3.40
C GLU A 169 -2.99 7.03 -4.81
N ARG A 170 -1.69 7.26 -5.04
CA ARG A 170 -1.06 6.92 -6.34
C ARG A 170 -1.09 5.43 -6.64
N ALA A 171 -0.88 4.57 -5.64
CA ALA A 171 -1.04 3.12 -5.83
C ALA A 171 -2.47 2.75 -6.23
N ILE A 172 -3.48 3.41 -5.68
CA ILE A 172 -4.88 3.21 -6.05
C ILE A 172 -5.14 3.70 -7.48
N ASP A 173 -4.57 4.83 -7.89
CA ASP A 173 -4.66 5.34 -9.26
C ASP A 173 -4.08 4.38 -10.32
N LEU A 174 -3.08 3.58 -9.93
CA LEU A 174 -2.46 2.58 -10.81
C LEU A 174 -3.23 1.26 -10.89
N MET A 175 -4.25 1.05 -10.05
CA MET A 175 -5.04 -0.18 -10.08
C MET A 175 -5.86 -0.29 -11.37
N ALA A 176 -5.76 -1.43 -12.03
CA ALA A 176 -6.64 -1.73 -13.17
C ALA A 176 -8.10 -1.88 -12.70
N PRO A 177 -9.09 -1.64 -13.58
CA PRO A 177 -10.48 -1.89 -13.25
C PRO A 177 -10.71 -3.29 -12.67
N GLY A 178 -11.34 -3.37 -11.51
CA GLY A 178 -11.56 -4.62 -10.76
C GLY A 178 -10.44 -5.00 -9.79
N GLN A 179 -9.28 -4.33 -9.80
CA GLN A 179 -8.27 -4.49 -8.77
C GLN A 179 -8.62 -3.65 -7.53
N GLU A 180 -8.61 -4.28 -6.35
CA GLU A 180 -8.95 -3.62 -5.09
C GLU A 180 -7.75 -3.40 -4.17
N THR A 181 -6.62 -4.09 -4.44
CA THR A 181 -5.53 -4.24 -3.48
C THR A 181 -4.16 -3.96 -4.10
N LEU A 182 -3.18 -3.67 -3.24
CA LEU A 182 -1.77 -3.52 -3.62
C LEU A 182 -0.90 -4.57 -2.92
N THR A 183 0.29 -4.78 -3.44
CA THR A 183 1.37 -5.55 -2.82
C THR A 183 2.40 -4.59 -2.26
N ILE A 184 2.80 -4.78 -1.00
CA ILE A 184 3.88 -4.00 -0.37
C ILE A 184 5.10 -4.90 -0.21
N ILE A 185 6.26 -4.42 -0.64
CA ILE A 185 7.55 -5.02 -0.32
C ILE A 185 8.27 -4.07 0.63
N VAL A 186 8.50 -4.52 1.87
CA VAL A 186 9.29 -3.76 2.84
C VAL A 186 10.71 -4.33 2.83
N ASP A 187 11.64 -3.57 2.30
CA ASP A 187 13.04 -3.96 2.17
C ASP A 187 13.89 -3.28 3.25
N PHE A 188 14.34 -4.06 4.22
CA PHE A 188 15.17 -3.57 5.31
C PHE A 188 16.68 -3.59 4.99
N HIS A 189 17.07 -3.84 3.73
CA HIS A 189 18.49 -3.73 3.35
C HIS A 189 19.02 -2.33 3.70
N GLY A 190 20.18 -2.27 4.36
CA GLY A 190 20.80 -1.01 4.80
C GLY A 190 20.01 -0.23 5.88
N ALA A 191 18.93 -0.79 6.42
CA ALA A 191 18.15 -0.12 7.47
C ALA A 191 18.87 -0.21 8.82
N HIS A 192 18.88 0.91 9.53
CA HIS A 192 19.36 1.04 10.90
C HIS A 192 18.20 1.35 11.86
N PHE A 193 18.41 1.16 13.15
CA PHE A 193 17.38 1.49 14.14
C PHE A 193 16.94 2.96 14.06
N SER A 194 17.86 3.86 13.75
CA SER A 194 17.58 5.30 13.58
C SER A 194 16.75 5.66 12.34
N SER A 195 16.68 4.76 11.34
CA SER A 195 15.83 4.96 10.15
C SER A 195 14.39 4.48 10.34
N MET A 196 14.09 3.89 11.51
CA MET A 196 12.75 3.42 11.84
C MET A 196 11.88 4.56 12.38
N PRO A 197 10.59 4.59 12.01
CA PRO A 197 9.66 5.51 12.65
C PRO A 197 9.53 5.19 14.15
N SER A 198 9.21 6.19 14.96
CA SER A 198 8.84 5.92 16.35
C SER A 198 7.63 4.97 16.41
N LEU A 199 7.48 4.23 17.52
CA LEU A 199 6.32 3.36 17.69
C LEU A 199 5.00 4.16 17.64
N GLY A 200 5.00 5.42 18.12
CA GLY A 200 3.86 6.33 18.02
C GLY A 200 3.51 6.66 16.57
N THR A 201 4.51 7.00 15.76
CA THR A 201 4.32 7.25 14.31
C THR A 201 3.82 6.00 13.58
N ALA A 202 4.43 4.84 13.84
CA ALA A 202 4.02 3.58 13.22
C ALA A 202 2.58 3.20 13.58
N ARG A 203 2.18 3.39 14.85
CA ARG A 203 0.81 3.20 15.32
C ARG A 203 -0.17 4.15 14.62
N HIS A 204 0.21 5.43 14.47
CA HIS A 204 -0.62 6.42 13.79
C HIS A 204 -0.84 6.06 12.31
N VAL A 205 0.22 5.67 11.60
CA VAL A 205 0.14 5.16 10.22
C VAL A 205 -0.75 3.93 10.16
N ALA A 206 -0.53 2.93 11.03
CA ALA A 206 -1.36 1.72 11.07
C ALA A 206 -2.83 2.06 11.28
N ASN A 207 -3.15 3.02 12.14
CA ASN A 207 -4.53 3.48 12.35
C ASN A 207 -5.15 4.09 11.09
N ILE A 208 -4.42 4.99 10.40
CA ILE A 208 -4.88 5.57 9.12
C ILE A 208 -5.17 4.46 8.11
N LEU A 209 -4.25 3.51 7.95
CA LEU A 209 -4.37 2.42 6.99
C LEU A 209 -5.58 1.52 7.28
N GLN A 210 -5.74 1.12 8.53
CA GLN A 210 -6.82 0.22 8.93
C GLN A 210 -8.19 0.90 8.92
N THR A 211 -8.26 2.20 9.24
CA THR A 211 -9.52 2.93 9.31
C THR A 211 -9.98 3.42 7.94
N HIS A 212 -9.06 3.97 7.14
CA HIS A 212 -9.43 4.71 5.92
C HIS A 212 -9.07 3.99 4.61
N TYR A 213 -8.10 3.05 4.64
CA TYR A 213 -7.69 2.24 3.48
C TYR A 213 -8.15 0.79 3.61
N VAL A 214 -9.45 0.65 3.89
CA VAL A 214 -10.11 -0.62 4.19
C VAL A 214 -9.92 -1.64 3.07
N GLU A 215 -9.39 -2.84 3.44
CA GLU A 215 -9.20 -3.97 2.51
C GLU A 215 -8.26 -3.67 1.31
N ARG A 216 -7.39 -2.62 1.41
CA ARG A 216 -6.45 -2.25 0.34
C ARG A 216 -5.17 -3.09 0.34
N LEU A 217 -4.79 -3.71 1.45
CA LEU A 217 -3.63 -4.58 1.49
C LEU A 217 -3.96 -5.96 0.90
N GLY A 218 -3.28 -6.34 -0.18
CA GLY A 218 -3.31 -7.68 -0.75
C GLY A 218 -2.30 -8.60 -0.05
N ARG A 219 -1.05 -8.16 0.02
CA ARG A 219 0.04 -8.83 0.74
C ARG A 219 1.13 -7.84 1.14
N ALA A 220 1.89 -8.20 2.17
CA ALA A 220 3.11 -7.51 2.57
C ALA A 220 4.26 -8.52 2.67
N LEU A 221 5.31 -8.30 1.89
CA LEU A 221 6.51 -9.13 1.82
C LEU A 221 7.64 -8.36 2.51
N VAL A 222 8.05 -8.81 3.68
CA VAL A 222 9.03 -8.11 4.53
C VAL A 222 10.37 -8.81 4.40
N CYS A 223 11.33 -8.16 3.75
CA CYS A 223 12.60 -8.74 3.32
C CYS A 223 13.78 -8.18 4.10
N HIS A 224 14.90 -8.92 4.14
CA HIS A 224 16.16 -8.52 4.78
C HIS A 224 15.97 -8.06 6.24
N THR A 225 15.18 -8.79 7.00
CA THR A 225 14.69 -8.37 8.33
C THR A 225 15.81 -8.44 9.36
N PRO A 226 16.35 -7.33 9.87
CA PRO A 226 17.32 -7.34 10.98
C PRO A 226 16.64 -7.81 12.29
N ARG A 227 17.45 -8.29 13.24
CA ARG A 227 16.94 -8.84 14.51
C ARG A 227 16.07 -7.85 15.30
N PHE A 228 16.38 -6.56 15.28
CA PHE A 228 15.63 -5.54 16.01
C PHE A 228 14.22 -5.33 15.46
N ILE A 229 13.96 -5.67 14.21
CA ILE A 229 12.64 -5.56 13.58
C ILE A 229 11.63 -6.52 14.23
N SER A 230 12.08 -7.70 14.66
CA SER A 230 11.20 -8.64 15.37
C SER A 230 10.59 -8.02 16.63
N ALA A 231 11.40 -7.30 17.42
CA ALA A 231 10.91 -6.60 18.62
C ALA A 231 9.96 -5.45 18.24
N PHE A 232 10.27 -4.69 17.19
CA PHE A 232 9.41 -3.63 16.69
C PHE A 232 8.04 -4.14 16.24
N PHE A 233 8.01 -5.20 15.44
CA PHE A 233 6.74 -5.82 15.00
C PHE A 233 5.96 -6.46 16.15
N THR A 234 6.66 -7.04 17.13
CA THR A 234 5.99 -7.55 18.34
C THR A 234 5.29 -6.42 19.10
N ALA A 235 5.93 -5.27 19.24
CA ALA A 235 5.35 -4.09 19.87
C ALA A 235 4.21 -3.46 19.05
N LEU A 236 4.27 -3.53 17.72
CA LEU A 236 3.23 -3.02 16.82
C LEU A 236 2.05 -3.99 16.68
N SER A 237 2.29 -5.29 16.81
CA SER A 237 1.29 -6.35 16.57
C SER A 237 -0.06 -6.15 17.27
N PRO A 238 -0.16 -5.68 18.52
CA PRO A 238 -1.46 -5.46 19.16
C PRO A 238 -2.35 -4.43 18.45
N PHE A 239 -1.74 -3.56 17.62
CA PHE A 239 -2.42 -2.50 16.87
C PHE A 239 -2.80 -2.91 15.44
N LEU A 240 -2.44 -4.12 15.00
CA LEU A 240 -2.77 -4.66 13.70
C LEU A 240 -3.94 -5.64 13.83
N ASP A 241 -4.92 -5.53 12.93
CA ASP A 241 -6.01 -6.49 12.87
C ASP A 241 -5.53 -7.88 12.40
N PRO A 242 -6.25 -8.97 12.74
CA PRO A 242 -5.85 -10.33 12.37
C PRO A 242 -5.72 -10.56 10.86
N VAL A 243 -6.61 -9.97 10.06
CA VAL A 243 -6.61 -10.13 8.59
C VAL A 243 -5.34 -9.49 7.99
N THR A 244 -4.96 -8.31 8.47
CA THR A 244 -3.71 -7.66 8.08
C THR A 244 -2.49 -8.51 8.46
N LYS A 245 -2.46 -9.08 9.67
CA LYS A 245 -1.35 -9.96 10.09
C LYS A 245 -1.18 -11.17 9.19
N ASP A 246 -2.27 -11.79 8.77
CA ASP A 246 -2.25 -12.96 7.92
C ASP A 246 -1.73 -12.68 6.51
N LYS A 247 -1.72 -11.42 6.10
CA LYS A 247 -1.20 -10.98 4.79
C LYS A 247 0.31 -10.67 4.82
N ILE A 248 0.94 -10.65 6.01
CA ILE A 248 2.36 -10.34 6.15
C ILE A 248 3.19 -11.63 6.09
N ARG A 249 4.24 -11.62 5.26
CA ARG A 249 5.24 -12.69 5.15
C ARG A 249 6.62 -12.12 5.41
N PHE A 250 7.30 -12.67 6.40
CA PHE A 250 8.67 -12.27 6.75
C PHE A 250 9.69 -13.16 6.07
N ASN A 251 10.66 -12.52 5.40
CA ASN A 251 11.76 -13.17 4.67
C ASN A 251 11.26 -14.37 3.85
N PRO A 252 10.31 -14.15 2.91
CA PRO A 252 9.83 -15.24 2.06
C PRO A 252 10.99 -15.81 1.26
N ASP A 253 11.07 -17.13 1.15
CA ASP A 253 12.16 -17.83 0.47
C ASP A 253 12.17 -17.52 -1.04
N ASN A 254 11.01 -17.26 -1.62
CA ASN A 254 10.86 -17.03 -3.04
C ASN A 254 9.78 -15.98 -3.35
N LEU A 255 10.22 -14.79 -3.77
CA LEU A 255 9.31 -13.72 -4.20
C LEU A 255 8.67 -13.99 -5.57
N THR A 256 9.30 -14.83 -6.39
CA THR A 256 8.77 -15.15 -7.73
C THR A 256 7.53 -16.05 -7.70
N GLU A 257 7.15 -16.55 -6.53
CA GLU A 257 5.81 -17.16 -6.35
C GLU A 257 4.69 -16.14 -6.58
N PHE A 258 4.94 -14.88 -6.23
CA PHE A 258 3.96 -13.80 -6.25
C PHE A 258 4.16 -12.79 -7.38
N ILE A 259 5.40 -12.61 -7.84
CA ILE A 259 5.81 -11.54 -8.76
C ILE A 259 6.61 -12.18 -9.90
N ASP A 260 6.30 -11.84 -11.13
CA ASP A 260 7.07 -12.33 -12.27
C ASP A 260 8.47 -11.68 -12.30
N PRO A 261 9.49 -12.38 -12.78
CA PRO A 261 10.87 -11.91 -12.75
C PRO A 261 11.07 -10.51 -13.36
N ASP A 262 10.39 -10.20 -14.44
CA ASP A 262 10.45 -8.92 -15.16
C ASP A 262 9.73 -7.77 -14.44
N GLN A 263 8.96 -8.07 -13.40
CA GLN A 263 8.27 -7.10 -12.53
C GLN A 263 8.95 -6.95 -11.16
N LEU A 264 9.86 -7.86 -10.83
CA LEU A 264 10.57 -7.88 -9.56
C LEU A 264 11.95 -7.24 -9.70
N ASP A 265 12.26 -6.27 -8.82
CA ASP A 265 13.56 -5.62 -8.75
C ASP A 265 14.68 -6.68 -8.68
N ALA A 266 15.69 -6.53 -9.55
CA ALA A 266 16.81 -7.46 -9.68
C ALA A 266 17.67 -7.59 -8.41
N GLN A 267 17.51 -6.70 -7.44
CA GLN A 267 18.11 -6.82 -6.11
C GLN A 267 17.55 -7.99 -5.30
N PHE A 268 16.35 -8.48 -5.65
CA PHE A 268 15.75 -9.66 -5.02
C PHE A 268 16.06 -10.94 -5.80
N PRO A 269 16.23 -12.07 -5.12
CA PRO A 269 16.45 -13.36 -5.78
C PRO A 269 15.33 -13.67 -6.79
N GLY A 270 15.73 -14.00 -8.02
CA GLY A 270 14.82 -14.32 -9.13
C GLY A 270 14.28 -13.11 -9.90
N GLY A 271 14.47 -11.88 -9.41
CA GLY A 271 14.13 -10.67 -10.15
C GLY A 271 15.10 -10.41 -11.33
N THR A 272 14.55 -9.82 -12.40
CA THR A 272 15.32 -9.42 -13.59
C THR A 272 15.14 -7.94 -13.96
N TYR A 273 14.22 -7.25 -13.30
CA TYR A 273 14.00 -5.83 -13.49
C TYR A 273 15.09 -5.02 -12.79
N ASN A 274 16.16 -4.68 -13.52
CA ASN A 274 17.30 -3.94 -12.99
C ASN A 274 17.00 -2.43 -12.93
N TYR A 275 16.09 -2.06 -12.03
CA TYR A 275 15.63 -0.69 -11.88
C TYR A 275 16.63 0.17 -11.09
N GLN A 276 17.13 1.22 -11.74
CA GLN A 276 17.97 2.23 -11.13
C GLN A 276 17.13 3.49 -10.86
N PHE A 277 16.89 3.76 -9.60
CA PHE A 277 16.07 4.90 -9.18
C PHE A 277 16.73 6.22 -9.60
N ASP A 278 16.00 7.01 -10.36
CA ASP A 278 16.33 8.37 -10.79
C ASP A 278 15.15 9.27 -10.38
N PHE A 279 15.34 10.11 -9.37
CA PHE A 279 14.23 10.87 -8.81
C PHE A 279 13.50 11.75 -9.84
N PRO A 280 14.14 12.60 -10.64
CA PRO A 280 13.44 13.42 -11.64
C PRO A 280 12.60 12.60 -12.61
N LYS A 281 13.14 11.49 -13.13
CA LYS A 281 12.43 10.63 -14.07
C LYS A 281 11.25 9.91 -13.40
N TYR A 282 11.51 9.30 -12.24
CA TYR A 282 10.47 8.60 -11.48
C TYR A 282 9.32 9.53 -11.12
N TRP A 283 9.66 10.70 -10.55
CA TRP A 283 8.67 11.64 -10.07
C TRP A 283 7.79 12.18 -11.18
N SER A 284 8.41 12.64 -12.28
CA SER A 284 7.70 13.12 -13.47
C SER A 284 6.76 12.05 -14.04
N ALA A 285 7.26 10.82 -14.22
CA ALA A 285 6.46 9.73 -14.77
C ALA A 285 5.25 9.37 -13.86
N LEU A 286 5.43 9.35 -12.54
CA LEU A 286 4.36 9.03 -11.60
C LEU A 286 3.31 10.14 -11.53
N VAL A 287 3.73 11.40 -11.43
CA VAL A 287 2.84 12.57 -11.39
C VAL A 287 2.02 12.67 -12.68
N GLU A 288 2.67 12.52 -13.84
CA GLU A 288 2.00 12.51 -15.15
C GLU A 288 1.01 11.36 -15.28
N ARG A 289 1.42 10.14 -14.92
CA ARG A 289 0.58 8.94 -15.02
C ARG A 289 -0.67 9.01 -14.15
N CYS A 290 -0.58 9.61 -12.98
CA CYS A 290 -1.69 9.78 -12.05
C CYS A 290 -2.48 11.08 -12.24
N ASN A 291 -2.02 11.95 -13.13
CA ASN A 291 -2.65 13.24 -13.47
C ASN A 291 -2.89 14.12 -12.22
N VAL A 292 -1.83 14.32 -11.41
CA VAL A 292 -1.85 15.09 -10.15
C VAL A 292 -0.84 16.22 -10.15
#